data_d476d94f1e68ae2002ec25ecc3190e1f
#
_entry.id   d476d94f1e68ae2002ec25ecc3190e1f
#
_cell.length_a   1.000
_cell.length_b   1.000
_cell.length_c   1.000
_cell.angle_alpha   90.00
_cell.angle_beta   90.00
_cell.angle_gamma   90.00
#
_symmetry.space_group_name_H-M   'P 1'
#
loop_
_entity.id
_entity.type
_entity.pdbx_description
1 polymer ?
#
loop_
_entity_poly.entity_id
_entity_poly.type
_entity_poly.pdbx_seq_one_letter_code
_entity_poly.pdbx_strand_id
1 'polypeptide(L)'
;MSTRLLAALLVIAALTACIDPAQSRVPNSRFAVRGNGTAALNDDPTAREYGPAVKVGDGIARTYVVFDAKNTGVPVEVGVALSETSMGGLPSPMVMPASATHDSHEHVDSHVYDLTMPGRNGTPYKFVELDWNPGGHEPAGVYDVPHFDFHFYTVEKSVRDGIDPVQLGEKAYVEKSGKLPPEAERAPSFVALAAPGTPVMAVPRMGTHWIDVRTPELQALFGRPEGFQAFTTTYIHGSWNGQFIFDEPMITRAFIMGRKTAASPAERDRVMELPIAKSYSPSGYYPSAYRITWDEAAKEYRIALTQLARR
;
A
#
# COMPACT_ATOMS: atom_id res chain seq x y z
N MET A 1 -10.05 -29.12 -13.09
CA MET A 1 -9.24 -28.42 -12.08
C MET A 1 -8.21 -27.61 -12.84
N SER A 2 -8.36 -26.32 -12.80
CA SER A 2 -7.72 -25.38 -13.72
C SER A 2 -6.26 -25.12 -13.35
N THR A 3 -5.40 -24.94 -14.34
CA THR A 3 -3.98 -24.51 -14.25
C THR A 3 -3.75 -23.28 -13.34
N ARG A 4 -4.79 -22.50 -13.07
CA ARG A 4 -4.77 -21.35 -12.15
C ARG A 4 -4.56 -21.73 -10.68
N LEU A 5 -5.07 -22.88 -10.22
CA LEU A 5 -4.81 -23.37 -8.86
C LEU A 5 -3.35 -23.82 -8.67
N LEU A 6 -2.70 -24.30 -9.75
CA LEU A 6 -1.30 -24.71 -9.69
C LEU A 6 -0.33 -23.51 -9.56
N ALA A 7 -0.62 -22.40 -10.22
CA ALA A 7 0.23 -21.20 -10.14
C ALA A 7 0.15 -20.55 -8.73
N ALA A 8 -1.05 -20.48 -8.16
CA ALA A 8 -1.24 -20.01 -6.79
C ALA A 8 -0.56 -20.92 -5.76
N LEU A 9 -0.62 -22.25 -5.95
CA LEU A 9 0.06 -23.23 -5.10
C LEU A 9 1.59 -23.13 -5.21
N LEU A 10 2.15 -22.79 -6.37
CA LEU A 10 3.60 -22.61 -6.57
C LEU A 10 4.14 -21.37 -5.80
N VAL A 11 3.41 -20.27 -5.78
CA VAL A 11 3.79 -19.09 -4.96
C VAL A 11 3.79 -19.41 -3.46
N ILE A 12 2.83 -20.22 -3.00
CA ILE A 12 2.71 -20.64 -1.59
C ILE A 12 3.93 -21.45 -1.10
N ALA A 13 4.42 -22.39 -1.92
CA ALA A 13 5.57 -23.22 -1.54
C ALA A 13 6.87 -22.42 -1.40
N ALA A 14 6.97 -21.27 -2.09
CA ALA A 14 8.16 -20.42 -2.00
C ALA A 14 8.22 -19.56 -0.74
N LEU A 15 7.05 -19.06 -0.35
CA LEU A 15 6.96 -18.24 0.85
C LEU A 15 7.26 -19.04 2.12
N THR A 16 6.91 -20.34 2.13
CA THR A 16 7.24 -21.24 3.25
C THR A 16 8.73 -21.60 3.33
N ALA A 17 9.45 -21.61 2.21
CA ALA A 17 10.89 -21.90 2.20
C ALA A 17 11.77 -20.71 2.66
N CYS A 18 11.23 -19.48 2.60
CA CYS A 18 11.94 -18.25 3.02
C CYS A 18 11.60 -17.80 4.45
N ILE A 19 10.67 -18.47 5.14
CA ILE A 19 10.30 -18.14 6.53
C ILE A 19 11.17 -18.97 7.47
N ASP A 20 12.03 -18.29 8.24
CA ASP A 20 12.75 -18.88 9.36
C ASP A 20 11.74 -19.49 10.33
N PRO A 21 11.83 -20.80 10.67
CA PRO A 21 10.93 -21.44 11.62
C PRO A 21 10.88 -20.76 13.01
N ALA A 22 11.90 -19.99 13.37
CA ALA A 22 11.94 -19.19 14.58
C ALA A 22 11.00 -17.96 14.50
N GLN A 23 10.73 -17.44 13.31
CA GLN A 23 9.80 -16.31 13.12
C GLN A 23 8.34 -16.77 13.09
N SER A 24 8.05 -18.04 12.83
CA SER A 24 6.69 -18.60 12.82
C SER A 24 6.06 -18.78 14.21
N ARG A 25 6.81 -18.52 15.30
CA ARG A 25 6.34 -18.59 16.70
C ARG A 25 5.96 -17.23 17.26
N VAL A 26 5.44 -16.31 16.45
CA VAL A 26 4.85 -15.08 17.00
C VAL A 26 3.51 -15.47 17.64
N PRO A 27 3.27 -15.15 18.92
CA PRO A 27 1.97 -15.39 19.55
C PRO A 27 0.88 -14.69 18.74
N ASN A 28 -0.32 -15.27 18.70
CA ASN A 28 -1.53 -14.68 18.12
C ASN A 28 -1.76 -13.27 18.68
N SER A 29 -0.97 -12.30 18.26
CA SER A 29 -1.27 -10.90 18.48
C SER A 29 -2.37 -10.57 17.50
N ARG A 30 -3.64 -10.72 17.94
CA ARG A 30 -4.74 -9.97 17.36
C ARG A 30 -4.18 -8.59 17.05
N PHE A 31 -4.40 -8.11 15.83
CA PHE A 31 -4.23 -6.69 15.54
C PHE A 31 -5.02 -5.96 16.62
N ALA A 32 -4.34 -5.58 17.70
CA ALA A 32 -4.97 -4.92 18.81
C ALA A 32 -5.37 -3.54 18.31
N VAL A 33 -6.65 -3.39 18.03
CA VAL A 33 -7.26 -2.07 18.01
C VAL A 33 -7.06 -1.52 19.42
N ARG A 34 -5.95 -0.86 19.68
CA ARG A 34 -5.80 -0.02 20.85
C ARG A 34 -6.70 1.19 20.62
N GLY A 35 -7.96 1.02 21.02
CA GLY A 35 -8.76 2.16 21.43
C GLY A 35 -8.09 2.74 22.66
N ASN A 36 -7.42 3.84 22.47
CA ASN A 36 -7.13 4.95 23.37
C ASN A 36 -5.76 5.52 23.04
N GLY A 37 -5.77 6.39 22.11
CA GLY A 37 -4.73 7.32 21.79
C GLY A 37 -5.28 8.22 20.71
N THR A 38 -6.45 8.83 20.98
CA THR A 38 -6.84 10.04 20.29
C THR A 38 -5.85 11.12 20.73
N ALA A 39 -4.62 11.09 20.16
CA ALA A 39 -4.04 12.36 19.83
C ALA A 39 -5.08 12.95 18.86
N ALA A 40 -5.94 13.83 19.36
CA ALA A 40 -6.78 14.66 18.54
C ALA A 40 -5.81 15.35 17.58
N LEU A 41 -5.65 14.78 16.38
CA LEU A 41 -5.04 15.49 15.29
C LEU A 41 -5.86 16.76 15.22
N ASN A 42 -5.24 17.90 15.46
CA ASN A 42 -5.92 19.17 15.39
C ASN A 42 -6.58 19.22 14.03
N ASP A 43 -7.90 19.08 14.00
CA ASP A 43 -8.73 19.31 12.81
C ASP A 43 -8.74 20.81 12.42
N ASP A 44 -7.69 21.53 12.85
CA ASP A 44 -7.45 22.89 12.43
C ASP A 44 -7.14 22.87 10.92
N PRO A 45 -8.05 23.32 10.07
CA PRO A 45 -7.85 23.35 8.63
C PRO A 45 -6.60 24.17 8.22
N THR A 46 -6.09 25.02 9.11
CA THR A 46 -4.89 25.82 8.87
C THR A 46 -3.58 25.02 8.96
N ALA A 47 -3.61 23.85 9.60
CA ALA A 47 -2.44 22.97 9.74
C ALA A 47 -2.27 21.98 8.57
N ARG A 48 -3.20 21.95 7.62
CA ARG A 48 -3.20 21.02 6.49
C ARG A 48 -2.86 21.73 5.18
N GLU A 49 -1.82 21.25 4.53
CA GLU A 49 -1.40 21.70 3.20
C GLU A 49 -1.86 20.66 2.16
N TYR A 50 -2.47 21.14 1.06
CA TYR A 50 -2.95 20.27 0.00
C TYR A 50 -2.12 20.38 -1.27
N GLY A 51 -1.93 19.24 -1.95
CA GLY A 51 -1.45 19.17 -3.33
C GLY A 51 -2.56 19.50 -4.34
N PRO A 52 -2.21 19.63 -5.63
CA PRO A 52 -3.18 19.85 -6.70
C PRO A 52 -4.21 18.71 -6.76
N ALA A 53 -5.46 19.09 -7.07
CA ALA A 53 -6.54 18.13 -7.27
C ALA A 53 -6.44 17.45 -8.64
N VAL A 54 -6.69 16.13 -8.67
CA VAL A 54 -6.79 15.31 -9.88
C VAL A 54 -8.19 14.71 -9.95
N LYS A 55 -8.77 14.64 -11.15
CA LYS A 55 -10.07 14.02 -11.39
C LYS A 55 -10.01 12.51 -11.17
N VAL A 56 -10.87 11.98 -10.29
CA VAL A 56 -11.03 10.54 -10.02
C VAL A 56 -12.52 10.23 -9.95
N GLY A 57 -12.99 9.32 -10.77
CA GLY A 57 -14.43 9.05 -10.89
C GLY A 57 -15.22 10.34 -11.15
N ASP A 58 -16.31 10.56 -10.42
CA ASP A 58 -17.13 11.79 -10.49
C ASP A 58 -16.60 12.92 -9.60
N GLY A 59 -15.52 12.68 -8.86
CA GLY A 59 -14.93 13.62 -7.92
C GLY A 59 -13.45 13.92 -8.16
N ILE A 60 -12.73 14.15 -7.08
CA ILE A 60 -11.31 14.48 -7.09
C ILE A 60 -10.55 13.70 -6.00
N ALA A 61 -9.26 13.50 -6.25
CA ALA A 61 -8.26 13.11 -5.27
C ALA A 61 -7.17 14.20 -5.16
N ARG A 62 -6.58 14.36 -3.99
CA ARG A 62 -5.44 15.24 -3.76
C ARG A 62 -4.61 14.74 -2.60
N THR A 63 -3.30 14.92 -2.66
CA THR A 63 -2.44 14.67 -1.51
C THR A 63 -2.62 15.74 -0.45
N TYR A 64 -2.22 15.43 0.78
CA TYR A 64 -2.13 16.44 1.85
C TYR A 64 -1.04 16.08 2.85
N VAL A 65 -0.56 17.10 3.58
CA VAL A 65 0.32 16.94 4.74
C VAL A 65 -0.24 17.75 5.90
N VAL A 66 -0.25 17.15 7.10
CA VAL A 66 -0.59 17.82 8.35
C VAL A 66 0.68 18.06 9.14
N PHE A 67 0.86 19.27 9.64
CA PHE A 67 1.98 19.65 10.47
C PHE A 67 1.57 19.79 11.94
N ASP A 68 2.51 19.51 12.84
CA ASP A 68 2.32 19.72 14.28
C ASP A 68 1.98 21.20 14.56
N ALA A 69 0.91 21.46 15.32
CA ALA A 69 0.45 22.80 15.60
C ALA A 69 1.43 23.63 16.45
N LYS A 70 2.23 22.96 17.28
CA LYS A 70 3.25 23.59 18.16
C LYS A 70 4.61 23.71 17.46
N ASN A 71 4.90 22.80 16.53
CA ASN A 71 6.12 22.77 15.74
C ASN A 71 5.77 22.62 14.25
N THR A 72 5.41 23.73 13.64
CA THR A 72 4.92 23.77 12.24
C THR A 72 5.92 23.25 11.20
N GLY A 73 7.17 22.96 11.57
CA GLY A 73 8.17 22.31 10.69
C GLY A 73 8.09 20.78 10.69
N VAL A 74 7.31 20.16 11.61
CA VAL A 74 7.24 18.71 11.79
C VAL A 74 5.96 18.16 11.16
N PRO A 75 6.04 17.35 10.11
CA PRO A 75 4.88 16.63 9.57
C PRO A 75 4.47 15.52 10.54
N VAL A 76 3.18 15.40 10.80
CA VAL A 76 2.59 14.36 11.67
C VAL A 76 1.71 13.37 10.93
N GLU A 77 1.21 13.76 9.74
CA GLU A 77 0.43 12.93 8.86
C GLU A 77 0.66 13.33 7.40
N VAL A 78 0.67 12.36 6.50
CA VAL A 78 0.69 12.57 5.05
C VAL A 78 -0.33 11.62 4.43
N GLY A 79 -1.15 12.09 3.49
CA GLY A 79 -2.22 11.24 2.96
C GLY A 79 -2.79 11.70 1.64
N VAL A 80 -3.83 10.98 1.23
CA VAL A 80 -4.70 11.28 0.09
C VAL A 80 -6.11 11.54 0.61
N ALA A 81 -6.69 12.65 0.19
CA ALA A 81 -8.09 12.99 0.39
C ALA A 81 -8.86 12.70 -0.91
N LEU A 82 -9.88 11.87 -0.80
CA LEU A 82 -10.80 11.49 -1.86
C LEU A 82 -12.15 12.12 -1.58
N SER A 83 -12.65 12.99 -2.46
CA SER A 83 -14.00 13.54 -2.30
C SER A 83 -15.03 12.40 -2.30
N GLU A 84 -16.16 12.61 -1.62
CA GLU A 84 -17.23 11.59 -1.59
C GLU A 84 -17.63 11.13 -2.98
N THR A 85 -17.75 12.07 -3.92
CA THR A 85 -18.16 11.78 -5.28
C THR A 85 -17.12 11.00 -6.09
N SER A 86 -15.86 10.97 -5.67
CA SER A 86 -14.82 10.19 -6.36
C SER A 86 -15.05 8.66 -6.29
N MET A 87 -15.91 8.21 -5.39
CA MET A 87 -16.33 6.81 -5.30
C MET A 87 -17.38 6.43 -6.37
N GLY A 88 -17.98 7.38 -7.05
CA GLY A 88 -18.86 7.19 -8.22
C GLY A 88 -18.13 7.40 -9.52
N GLY A 89 -18.70 6.89 -10.64
CA GLY A 89 -18.14 7.08 -11.99
C GLY A 89 -16.74 6.52 -12.20
N LEU A 90 -16.28 5.64 -11.33
CA LEU A 90 -14.99 4.94 -11.49
C LEU A 90 -15.06 4.00 -12.70
N PRO A 91 -13.95 3.88 -13.48
CA PRO A 91 -13.90 2.94 -14.59
C PRO A 91 -14.24 1.51 -14.16
N SER A 92 -14.97 0.80 -15.00
CA SER A 92 -15.28 -0.62 -14.83
C SER A 92 -14.11 -1.49 -15.28
N PRO A 93 -14.06 -2.78 -14.87
CA PRO A 93 -13.07 -3.72 -15.38
C PRO A 93 -13.13 -3.78 -16.91
N MET A 94 -11.97 -3.85 -17.55
CA MET A 94 -11.92 -4.09 -18.98
C MET A 94 -12.40 -5.51 -19.29
N VAL A 95 -13.32 -5.65 -20.24
CA VAL A 95 -13.72 -6.96 -20.74
C VAL A 95 -12.63 -7.44 -21.69
N MET A 96 -11.72 -8.26 -21.18
CA MET A 96 -10.69 -8.89 -22.00
C MET A 96 -11.31 -9.94 -22.92
N PRO A 97 -10.96 -10.01 -24.23
CA PRO A 97 -11.38 -11.11 -25.08
C PRO A 97 -10.88 -12.44 -24.51
N ALA A 98 -11.69 -13.49 -24.62
CA ALA A 98 -11.35 -14.83 -24.12
C ALA A 98 -10.05 -15.43 -24.71
N SER A 99 -9.49 -14.82 -25.76
CA SER A 99 -8.24 -15.20 -26.41
C SER A 99 -7.01 -14.44 -25.88
N ALA A 100 -7.19 -13.46 -24.97
CA ALA A 100 -6.06 -12.74 -24.40
C ALA A 100 -5.33 -13.66 -23.40
N THR A 101 -4.10 -14.02 -23.74
CA THR A 101 -3.19 -14.64 -22.79
C THR A 101 -2.76 -13.56 -21.80
N HIS A 102 -3.17 -13.69 -20.54
CA HIS A 102 -2.60 -12.89 -19.47
C HIS A 102 -1.10 -13.19 -19.38
N ASP A 103 -0.29 -12.27 -19.85
CA ASP A 103 1.10 -12.19 -19.42
C ASP A 103 1.04 -11.63 -17.98
N SER A 104 1.37 -12.49 -17.03
CA SER A 104 0.93 -12.47 -15.62
C SER A 104 1.57 -11.39 -14.75
N HIS A 105 2.07 -10.30 -15.30
CA HIS A 105 2.87 -9.32 -14.55
C HIS A 105 2.46 -7.86 -14.77
N GLU A 106 1.38 -7.61 -15.50
CA GLU A 106 0.85 -6.26 -15.64
C GLU A 106 -0.46 -6.14 -14.84
N HIS A 107 -0.60 -5.06 -14.09
CA HIS A 107 -1.87 -4.56 -13.56
C HIS A 107 -2.74 -4.08 -14.74
N VAL A 108 -3.14 -5.01 -15.59
CA VAL A 108 -3.73 -4.75 -16.92
C VAL A 108 -5.01 -3.92 -16.85
N ASP A 109 -5.67 -3.94 -15.70
CA ASP A 109 -6.93 -3.23 -15.46
C ASP A 109 -6.81 -2.04 -14.50
N SER A 110 -5.59 -1.68 -14.06
CA SER A 110 -5.39 -0.56 -13.14
C SER A 110 -5.51 0.77 -13.85
N HIS A 111 -6.28 1.68 -13.24
CA HIS A 111 -6.38 3.07 -13.66
C HIS A 111 -5.52 3.94 -12.75
N VAL A 112 -4.42 4.46 -13.30
CA VAL A 112 -3.34 5.12 -12.57
C VAL A 112 -3.55 6.64 -12.54
N TYR A 113 -3.41 7.24 -11.36
CA TYR A 113 -3.48 8.69 -11.14
C TYR A 113 -2.26 9.16 -10.37
N ASP A 114 -1.39 9.95 -11.00
CA ASP A 114 -0.24 10.57 -10.32
C ASP A 114 -0.71 11.83 -9.55
N LEU A 115 -0.51 11.83 -8.24
CA LEU A 115 -0.87 12.93 -7.34
C LEU A 115 0.40 13.64 -6.86
N THR A 116 0.51 14.92 -7.15
CA THR A 116 1.64 15.75 -6.72
C THR A 116 1.51 16.11 -5.24
N MET A 117 2.64 16.10 -4.51
CA MET A 117 2.68 16.52 -3.11
C MET A 117 2.43 18.04 -2.95
N PRO A 118 1.99 18.49 -1.77
CA PRO A 118 1.94 19.92 -1.45
C PRO A 118 3.31 20.59 -1.61
N GLY A 119 3.33 21.87 -1.94
CA GLY A 119 4.56 22.63 -2.06
C GLY A 119 5.40 22.65 -0.76
N ARG A 120 4.72 22.60 0.39
CA ARG A 120 5.33 22.33 1.70
C ARG A 120 5.00 20.90 2.09
N ASN A 121 5.98 20.03 2.05
CA ASN A 121 5.80 18.60 2.29
C ASN A 121 6.46 18.14 3.62
N GLY A 122 7.77 18.35 3.80
CA GLY A 122 8.49 17.95 5.02
C GLY A 122 8.66 16.43 5.23
N THR A 123 8.06 15.59 4.37
CA THR A 123 8.18 14.13 4.39
C THR A 123 9.17 13.64 3.32
N PRO A 124 9.65 12.38 3.37
CA PRO A 124 10.49 11.84 2.31
C PRO A 124 9.74 11.59 0.99
N TYR A 125 8.41 11.57 1.01
CA TYR A 125 7.58 11.21 -0.15
C TYR A 125 7.58 12.31 -1.21
N LYS A 126 7.73 11.93 -2.47
CA LYS A 126 7.85 12.82 -3.64
C LYS A 126 6.53 13.02 -4.37
N PHE A 127 5.76 11.96 -4.49
CA PHE A 127 4.43 11.93 -5.08
C PHE A 127 3.68 10.71 -4.57
N VAL A 128 2.38 10.64 -4.87
CA VAL A 128 1.56 9.44 -4.64
C VAL A 128 1.03 8.97 -6.00
N GLU A 129 1.21 7.69 -6.30
CA GLU A 129 0.46 7.02 -7.35
C GLU A 129 -0.75 6.37 -6.72
N LEU A 130 -1.92 6.72 -7.21
CA LEU A 130 -3.20 6.16 -6.80
C LEU A 130 -3.70 5.25 -7.92
N ASP A 131 -3.83 3.97 -7.63
CA ASP A 131 -4.32 3.00 -8.60
C ASP A 131 -5.73 2.55 -8.22
N TRP A 132 -6.65 2.62 -9.17
CA TRP A 132 -7.96 2.00 -9.06
C TRP A 132 -7.97 0.68 -9.79
N ASN A 133 -8.21 -0.41 -9.06
CA ASN A 133 -8.25 -1.78 -9.55
C ASN A 133 -9.70 -2.31 -9.52
N PRO A 134 -10.49 -2.10 -10.60
CA PRO A 134 -11.90 -2.46 -10.59
C PRO A 134 -12.16 -3.98 -10.50
N GLY A 135 -11.27 -4.80 -11.04
CA GLY A 135 -11.30 -6.26 -10.97
C GLY A 135 -10.40 -6.85 -9.89
N GLY A 136 -9.61 -6.01 -9.24
CA GLY A 136 -8.52 -6.47 -8.39
C GLY A 136 -7.33 -7.00 -9.21
N HIS A 137 -6.36 -7.60 -8.52
CA HIS A 137 -5.16 -8.17 -9.13
C HIS A 137 -4.64 -9.39 -8.35
N GLU A 138 -3.54 -9.96 -8.79
CA GLU A 138 -2.86 -11.09 -8.12
C GLU A 138 -2.40 -10.75 -6.67
N PRO A 139 -2.32 -11.75 -5.77
CA PRO A 139 -2.58 -13.17 -6.01
C PRO A 139 -4.08 -13.51 -6.05
N ALA A 140 -4.44 -14.35 -7.03
CA ALA A 140 -5.83 -14.76 -7.24
C ALA A 140 -6.44 -15.41 -6.00
N GLY A 141 -7.69 -15.06 -5.70
CA GLY A 141 -8.41 -15.52 -4.50
C GLY A 141 -8.10 -14.70 -3.25
N VAL A 142 -7.25 -13.68 -3.33
CA VAL A 142 -6.93 -12.77 -2.23
C VAL A 142 -7.32 -11.34 -2.55
N TYR A 143 -6.78 -10.76 -3.62
CA TYR A 143 -6.97 -9.36 -3.98
C TYR A 143 -7.90 -9.15 -5.18
N ASP A 144 -8.64 -10.16 -5.62
CA ASP A 144 -9.59 -10.16 -6.76
C ASP A 144 -10.88 -9.36 -6.45
N VAL A 145 -10.77 -8.26 -5.78
CA VAL A 145 -11.91 -7.41 -5.39
C VAL A 145 -11.62 -5.95 -5.69
N PRO A 146 -12.62 -5.12 -5.97
CA PRO A 146 -12.42 -3.71 -6.26
C PRO A 146 -11.72 -2.99 -5.11
N HIS A 147 -10.53 -2.47 -5.35
CA HIS A 147 -9.71 -1.79 -4.36
C HIS A 147 -8.86 -0.66 -4.95
N PHE A 148 -8.33 0.16 -4.07
CA PHE A 148 -7.34 1.19 -4.37
C PHE A 148 -6.00 0.84 -3.75
N ASP A 149 -4.91 1.11 -4.49
CA ASP A 149 -3.55 1.10 -4.01
C ASP A 149 -3.02 2.53 -3.93
N PHE A 150 -2.39 2.86 -2.82
CA PHE A 150 -1.88 4.20 -2.54
C PHE A 150 -0.36 4.14 -2.39
N HIS A 151 0.38 4.24 -3.50
CA HIS A 151 1.84 4.18 -3.48
C HIS A 151 2.43 5.54 -3.12
N PHE A 152 2.91 5.72 -1.91
CA PHE A 152 3.65 6.89 -1.45
C PHE A 152 5.13 6.73 -1.81
N TYR A 153 5.56 7.26 -2.95
CA TYR A 153 6.92 7.10 -3.45
C TYR A 153 7.91 8.03 -2.76
N THR A 154 9.05 7.47 -2.30
CA THR A 154 10.21 8.22 -1.76
C THR A 154 11.22 8.60 -2.84
N VAL A 155 11.06 8.11 -4.05
CA VAL A 155 11.89 8.40 -5.22
C VAL A 155 11.14 9.34 -6.18
N GLU A 156 11.90 10.00 -7.05
CA GLU A 156 11.33 10.85 -8.10
C GLU A 156 10.57 10.02 -9.14
N LYS A 157 9.57 10.61 -9.77
CA LYS A 157 8.74 9.97 -10.79
C LYS A 157 9.58 9.37 -11.93
N SER A 158 10.65 10.04 -12.33
CA SER A 158 11.56 9.55 -13.38
C SER A 158 12.27 8.25 -12.99
N VAL A 159 12.54 8.04 -11.70
CA VAL A 159 13.11 6.78 -11.20
C VAL A 159 12.07 5.66 -11.29
N ARG A 160 10.82 5.93 -10.83
CA ARG A 160 9.69 5.01 -10.94
C ARG A 160 9.44 4.62 -12.40
N ASP A 161 9.36 5.59 -13.31
CA ASP A 161 9.12 5.37 -14.74
C ASP A 161 10.26 4.59 -15.42
N GLY A 162 11.47 4.63 -14.88
CA GLY A 162 12.62 3.85 -15.35
C GLY A 162 12.68 2.40 -14.83
N ILE A 163 11.72 1.96 -14.00
CA ILE A 163 11.57 0.55 -13.59
C ILE A 163 10.79 -0.17 -14.69
N ASP A 164 11.49 -0.45 -15.78
CA ASP A 164 10.88 -0.96 -17.01
C ASP A 164 11.77 -2.07 -17.61
N PRO A 165 11.25 -3.32 -17.72
CA PRO A 165 12.01 -4.43 -18.27
C PRO A 165 12.38 -4.23 -19.74
N VAL A 166 11.57 -3.51 -20.52
CA VAL A 166 11.85 -3.25 -21.94
C VAL A 166 13.02 -2.27 -22.08
N GLN A 167 13.04 -1.19 -21.28
CA GLN A 167 14.11 -0.19 -21.32
C GLN A 167 15.42 -0.72 -20.73
N LEU A 168 15.36 -1.47 -19.63
CA LEU A 168 16.53 -2.00 -18.92
C LEU A 168 17.09 -3.28 -19.56
N GLY A 169 16.23 -4.05 -20.23
CA GLY A 169 16.49 -5.44 -20.60
C GLY A 169 16.31 -6.38 -19.41
N GLU A 170 15.82 -7.58 -19.68
CA GLU A 170 15.42 -8.58 -18.68
C GLU A 170 16.50 -8.85 -17.63
N LYS A 171 17.76 -9.05 -18.04
CA LYS A 171 18.88 -9.35 -17.12
C LYS A 171 19.06 -8.23 -16.09
N ALA A 172 19.14 -6.98 -16.52
CA ALA A 172 19.36 -5.85 -15.61
C ALA A 172 18.13 -5.59 -14.74
N TYR A 173 16.94 -5.83 -15.25
CA TYR A 173 15.69 -5.73 -14.49
C TYR A 173 15.64 -6.75 -13.36
N VAL A 174 15.91 -8.03 -13.64
CA VAL A 174 15.96 -9.11 -12.66
C VAL A 174 17.06 -8.88 -11.62
N GLU A 175 18.26 -8.45 -12.04
CA GLU A 175 19.36 -8.14 -11.13
C GLU A 175 19.02 -7.03 -10.14
N LYS A 176 18.38 -5.95 -10.62
CA LYS A 176 17.97 -4.83 -9.77
C LYS A 176 16.81 -5.19 -8.86
N SER A 177 15.83 -5.97 -9.32
CA SER A 177 14.71 -6.44 -8.50
C SER A 177 15.18 -7.37 -7.36
N GLY A 178 16.15 -8.23 -7.64
CA GLY A 178 16.73 -9.16 -6.66
C GLY A 178 17.68 -8.51 -5.65
N LYS A 179 18.09 -7.27 -5.88
CA LYS A 179 18.95 -6.55 -4.93
C LYS A 179 18.09 -5.95 -3.80
N LEU A 180 18.08 -6.66 -2.67
CA LEU A 180 17.22 -6.31 -1.54
C LEU A 180 17.83 -5.17 -0.69
N PRO A 181 17.00 -4.33 -0.03
CA PRO A 181 17.44 -3.35 0.95
C PRO A 181 18.23 -3.97 2.10
N PRO A 182 19.06 -3.20 2.82
CA PRO A 182 19.76 -3.66 4.02
C PRO A 182 18.80 -4.27 5.05
N GLU A 183 19.22 -5.30 5.78
CA GLU A 183 18.37 -5.98 6.77
C GLU A 183 17.82 -5.01 7.83
N ALA A 184 18.60 -4.04 8.24
CA ALA A 184 18.18 -3.04 9.22
C ALA A 184 17.02 -2.14 8.75
N GLU A 185 16.84 -2.02 7.42
CA GLU A 185 15.77 -1.25 6.80
C GLU A 185 14.49 -2.08 6.56
N ARG A 186 14.55 -3.40 6.77
CA ARG A 186 13.41 -4.29 6.58
C ARG A 186 12.57 -4.32 7.85
N ALA A 187 11.29 -3.96 7.74
CA ALA A 187 10.36 -4.06 8.86
C ALA A 187 10.16 -5.54 9.24
N PRO A 188 10.07 -5.87 10.54
CA PRO A 188 9.81 -7.23 10.98
C PRO A 188 8.53 -7.80 10.34
N SER A 189 8.54 -9.10 10.00
CA SER A 189 7.46 -9.83 9.34
C SER A 189 7.20 -9.49 7.86
N PHE A 190 7.83 -8.49 7.30
CA PHE A 190 7.76 -8.25 5.86
C PHE A 190 8.75 -9.14 5.10
N VAL A 191 8.26 -9.76 4.05
CA VAL A 191 9.06 -10.59 3.14
C VAL A 191 8.86 -10.14 1.70
N ALA A 192 9.93 -10.16 0.91
CA ALA A 192 9.83 -9.87 -0.52
C ALA A 192 9.05 -10.98 -1.22
N LEU A 193 8.11 -10.60 -2.09
CA LEU A 193 7.42 -11.55 -2.95
C LEU A 193 8.40 -12.19 -3.93
N ALA A 194 8.48 -13.51 -3.91
CA ALA A 194 9.30 -14.30 -4.81
C ALA A 194 8.61 -15.62 -5.14
N ALA A 195 8.73 -16.06 -6.39
CA ALA A 195 8.32 -17.41 -6.77
C ALA A 195 9.45 -18.40 -6.44
N PRO A 196 9.15 -19.69 -6.14
CA PRO A 196 10.16 -20.72 -5.87
C PRO A 196 11.18 -20.84 -6.99
N GLY A 197 12.46 -20.75 -6.63
CA GLY A 197 13.57 -20.93 -7.58
C GLY A 197 13.69 -19.83 -8.63
N THR A 198 12.95 -18.74 -8.48
CA THR A 198 13.04 -17.57 -9.34
C THR A 198 13.61 -16.37 -8.59
N PRO A 199 14.19 -15.38 -9.29
CA PRO A 199 14.47 -14.09 -8.69
C PRO A 199 13.20 -13.46 -8.08
N VAL A 200 13.40 -12.54 -7.15
CA VAL A 200 12.31 -11.76 -6.58
C VAL A 200 11.50 -11.10 -7.69
N MET A 201 10.18 -11.30 -7.67
CA MET A 201 9.30 -10.71 -8.67
C MET A 201 9.16 -9.21 -8.44
N ALA A 202 9.40 -8.45 -9.50
CA ALA A 202 9.15 -7.01 -9.52
C ALA A 202 8.05 -6.70 -10.52
N VAL A 203 7.22 -5.73 -10.18
CA VAL A 203 6.20 -5.18 -11.07
C VAL A 203 6.79 -3.98 -11.81
N PRO A 204 6.63 -3.86 -13.14
CA PRO A 204 7.04 -2.68 -13.88
C PRO A 204 6.53 -1.41 -13.22
N ARG A 205 7.39 -0.38 -13.12
CA ARG A 205 7.15 0.90 -12.44
C ARG A 205 7.04 0.85 -10.91
N MET A 206 6.83 -0.32 -10.31
CA MET A 206 6.64 -0.45 -8.86
C MET A 206 7.82 -1.13 -8.16
N GLY A 207 8.54 -2.03 -8.85
CA GLY A 207 9.63 -2.80 -8.26
C GLY A 207 9.13 -4.00 -7.45
N THR A 208 9.91 -4.43 -6.47
CA THR A 208 9.67 -5.63 -5.67
C THR A 208 8.77 -5.33 -4.49
N HIS A 209 7.62 -6.02 -4.41
CA HIS A 209 6.66 -5.88 -3.31
C HIS A 209 7.07 -6.71 -2.09
N TRP A 210 6.85 -6.14 -0.91
CA TRP A 210 7.08 -6.78 0.39
C TRP A 210 5.76 -6.84 1.14
N ILE A 211 5.36 -8.06 1.51
CA ILE A 211 4.11 -8.35 2.21
C ILE A 211 4.36 -8.71 3.66
N ASP A 212 3.45 -8.32 4.55
CA ASP A 212 3.46 -8.79 5.94
C ASP A 212 2.83 -10.18 6.02
N VAL A 213 3.63 -11.19 6.37
CA VAL A 213 3.17 -12.59 6.48
C VAL A 213 2.14 -12.84 7.59
N ARG A 214 1.84 -11.82 8.40
CA ARG A 214 0.86 -11.91 9.49
C ARG A 214 -0.53 -11.46 9.08
N THR A 215 -0.68 -10.84 7.90
CA THR A 215 -1.97 -10.32 7.45
C THR A 215 -3.00 -11.43 7.30
N PRO A 216 -4.25 -11.22 7.74
CA PRO A 216 -5.27 -12.28 7.78
C PRO A 216 -5.62 -12.85 6.40
N GLU A 217 -5.64 -12.02 5.37
CA GLU A 217 -5.99 -12.44 4.00
C GLU A 217 -4.97 -13.40 3.37
N LEU A 218 -3.72 -13.40 3.88
CA LEU A 218 -2.67 -14.30 3.40
C LEU A 218 -2.56 -15.60 4.21
N GLN A 219 -3.28 -15.74 5.34
CA GLN A 219 -3.11 -16.90 6.21
C GLN A 219 -3.43 -18.24 5.55
N ALA A 220 -4.45 -18.29 4.69
CA ALA A 220 -4.76 -19.50 3.94
C ALA A 220 -3.61 -19.90 2.99
N LEU A 221 -2.93 -18.92 2.39
CA LEU A 221 -1.77 -19.16 1.51
C LEU A 221 -0.58 -19.71 2.29
N PHE A 222 -0.44 -19.35 3.56
CA PHE A 222 0.62 -19.86 4.44
C PHE A 222 0.24 -21.16 5.19
N GLY A 223 -0.82 -21.85 4.75
CA GLY A 223 -1.26 -23.10 5.36
C GLY A 223 -1.92 -22.94 6.73
N ARG A 224 -2.44 -21.77 7.05
CA ARG A 224 -3.13 -21.41 8.29
C ARG A 224 -4.56 -20.91 8.00
N PRO A 225 -5.43 -21.74 7.38
CA PRO A 225 -6.74 -21.31 6.92
C PRO A 225 -7.68 -20.85 8.04
N GLU A 226 -7.46 -21.28 9.28
CA GLU A 226 -8.21 -20.84 10.45
C GLU A 226 -8.00 -19.36 10.80
N GLY A 227 -6.91 -18.77 10.34
CA GLY A 227 -6.61 -17.33 10.49
C GLY A 227 -7.08 -16.48 9.33
N PHE A 228 -7.65 -17.09 8.29
CA PHE A 228 -8.06 -16.35 7.09
C PHE A 228 -9.23 -15.41 7.36
N GLN A 229 -9.09 -14.19 6.84
CA GLN A 229 -10.18 -13.22 6.70
C GLN A 229 -10.10 -12.62 5.29
N ALA A 230 -11.24 -12.31 4.71
CA ALA A 230 -11.28 -11.66 3.40
C ALA A 230 -10.55 -10.32 3.43
N PHE A 231 -9.85 -10.00 2.36
CA PHE A 231 -9.13 -8.75 2.19
C PHE A 231 -10.06 -7.54 2.35
N THR A 232 -9.67 -6.62 3.19
CA THR A 232 -10.31 -5.31 3.34
C THR A 232 -9.31 -4.17 3.29
N THR A 233 -8.18 -4.35 3.95
CA THR A 233 -7.05 -3.41 3.95
C THR A 233 -5.78 -4.15 4.33
N THR A 234 -4.69 -3.84 3.66
CA THR A 234 -3.34 -4.33 3.96
C THR A 234 -2.31 -3.24 3.73
N TYR A 235 -1.06 -3.53 4.04
CA TYR A 235 0.05 -2.60 3.86
C TYR A 235 1.23 -3.32 3.24
N ILE A 236 1.81 -2.69 2.24
CA ILE A 236 2.92 -3.22 1.45
C ILE A 236 4.05 -2.21 1.41
N HIS A 237 5.29 -2.67 1.29
CA HIS A 237 6.43 -1.84 0.93
C HIS A 237 6.91 -2.22 -0.47
N GLY A 238 7.46 -1.27 -1.20
CA GLY A 238 8.14 -1.53 -2.46
C GLY A 238 9.62 -1.26 -2.40
N SER A 239 10.43 -2.08 -3.07
CA SER A 239 11.87 -1.86 -3.16
C SER A 239 12.38 -1.99 -4.59
N TRP A 240 13.46 -1.28 -4.88
CA TRP A 240 14.16 -1.34 -6.15
C TRP A 240 15.65 -1.08 -5.98
N ASN A 241 16.48 -1.92 -6.60
CA ASN A 241 17.93 -1.79 -6.61
C ASN A 241 18.55 -1.57 -5.22
N GLY A 242 18.03 -2.28 -4.21
CA GLY A 242 18.56 -2.26 -2.84
C GLY A 242 18.04 -1.13 -1.96
N GLN A 243 16.97 -0.44 -2.35
CA GLN A 243 16.34 0.64 -1.58
C GLN A 243 14.84 0.43 -1.50
N PHE A 244 14.21 0.76 -0.38
CA PHE A 244 12.77 0.94 -0.32
C PHE A 244 12.39 2.23 -1.06
N ILE A 245 11.37 2.14 -1.92
CA ILE A 245 10.98 3.24 -2.81
C ILE A 245 9.54 3.69 -2.60
N PHE A 246 8.69 2.91 -1.95
CA PHE A 246 7.33 3.32 -1.58
C PHE A 246 6.78 2.59 -0.36
N ASP A 247 5.77 3.21 0.22
CA ASP A 247 4.85 2.67 1.20
C ASP A 247 3.45 2.62 0.56
N GLU A 248 2.70 1.52 0.77
CA GLU A 248 1.47 1.27 0.03
C GLU A 248 0.37 0.69 0.93
N PRO A 249 -0.54 1.49 1.45
CA PRO A 249 -1.85 1.00 1.87
C PRO A 249 -2.67 0.52 0.66
N MET A 250 -3.11 -0.75 0.66
CA MET A 250 -4.10 -1.29 -0.26
C MET A 250 -5.43 -1.43 0.46
N ILE A 251 -6.52 -0.91 -0.13
CA ILE A 251 -7.78 -0.79 0.60
C ILE A 251 -8.96 -1.03 -0.33
N THR A 252 -9.86 -1.96 0.03
CA THR A 252 -11.05 -2.18 -0.77
C THR A 252 -11.95 -0.93 -0.78
N ARG A 253 -12.54 -0.65 -1.95
CA ARG A 253 -13.51 0.44 -2.10
C ARG A 253 -14.65 0.32 -1.07
N ALA A 254 -15.13 -0.90 -0.82
CA ALA A 254 -16.17 -1.14 0.16
C ALA A 254 -15.75 -0.75 1.59
N PHE A 255 -14.50 -1.04 1.98
CA PHE A 255 -13.99 -0.66 3.28
C PHE A 255 -13.86 0.86 3.43
N ILE A 256 -13.35 1.55 2.41
CA ILE A 256 -13.28 3.04 2.39
C ILE A 256 -14.68 3.61 2.58
N MET A 257 -15.64 3.22 1.74
CA MET A 257 -17.01 3.72 1.79
C MET A 257 -17.72 3.41 3.12
N GLY A 258 -17.40 2.28 3.72
CA GLY A 258 -17.91 1.88 5.04
C GLY A 258 -17.55 2.85 6.16
N ARG A 259 -16.50 3.67 6.00
CA ARG A 259 -16.14 4.69 7.03
C ARG A 259 -17.21 5.76 7.22
N LYS A 260 -17.90 6.13 6.13
CA LYS A 260 -18.99 7.10 6.19
C LYS A 260 -20.22 6.58 6.96
N THR A 261 -20.55 5.31 6.79
CA THR A 261 -21.74 4.69 7.39
C THR A 261 -21.45 3.94 8.69
N ALA A 262 -20.22 4.01 9.19
CA ALA A 262 -19.80 3.32 10.40
C ALA A 262 -20.61 3.78 11.63
N ALA A 263 -21.00 2.81 12.47
CA ALA A 263 -21.90 3.03 13.61
C ALA A 263 -21.22 3.78 14.76
N SER A 264 -19.90 3.68 14.87
CA SER A 264 -19.14 4.33 15.94
C SER A 264 -18.03 5.23 15.42
N PRO A 265 -17.59 6.25 16.20
CA PRO A 265 -16.44 7.06 15.85
C PRO A 265 -15.16 6.23 15.62
N ALA A 266 -14.92 5.17 16.40
CA ALA A 266 -13.75 4.31 16.26
C ALA A 266 -13.76 3.47 14.97
N GLU A 267 -14.94 3.12 14.45
CA GLU A 267 -15.06 2.47 13.16
C GLU A 267 -14.97 3.46 12.00
N ARG A 268 -15.40 4.70 12.20
CA ARG A 268 -15.29 5.78 11.20
C ARG A 268 -13.84 6.20 10.99
N ASP A 269 -13.03 6.10 12.02
CA ASP A 269 -11.62 6.46 12.06
C ASP A 269 -10.78 5.25 12.47
N ARG A 270 -10.26 4.54 11.47
CA ARG A 270 -9.48 3.31 11.67
C ARG A 270 -8.01 3.59 11.54
N VAL A 271 -7.27 3.28 12.61
CA VAL A 271 -5.81 3.34 12.65
C VAL A 271 -5.27 1.93 12.80
N MET A 272 -4.32 1.56 11.94
CA MET A 272 -3.63 0.28 11.94
C MET A 272 -2.15 0.51 12.18
N GLU A 273 -1.63 -0.09 13.27
CA GLU A 273 -0.21 -0.01 13.64
C GLU A 273 0.66 -0.81 12.66
N LEU A 274 1.85 -0.28 12.36
CA LEU A 274 2.82 -0.88 11.45
C LEU A 274 4.06 -1.35 12.21
N PRO A 275 4.67 -2.47 11.80
CA PRO A 275 6.01 -2.82 12.24
C PRO A 275 7.02 -1.78 11.76
N ILE A 276 7.98 -1.45 12.63
CA ILE A 276 8.97 -0.42 12.37
C ILE A 276 10.33 -1.07 12.10
N ALA A 277 10.98 -0.68 11.00
CA ALA A 277 12.36 -1.05 10.71
C ALA A 277 13.35 -0.40 11.68
N LYS A 278 14.55 -0.94 11.81
CA LYS A 278 15.60 -0.41 12.67
C LYS A 278 16.24 0.87 12.13
N SER A 279 16.22 1.05 10.81
CA SER A 279 16.74 2.24 10.12
C SER A 279 15.94 2.53 8.84
N TYR A 280 16.10 3.73 8.31
CA TYR A 280 15.43 4.19 7.08
C TYR A 280 16.43 4.98 6.22
N SER A 281 16.34 4.80 4.90
CA SER A 281 17.15 5.55 3.94
C SER A 281 16.28 6.01 2.75
N PRO A 282 16.28 7.32 2.44
CA PRO A 282 16.92 8.41 3.19
C PRO A 282 16.28 8.61 4.57
N SER A 283 17.01 9.24 5.51
CA SER A 283 16.42 9.61 6.80
C SER A 283 15.29 10.63 6.59
N GLY A 284 14.21 10.51 7.37
CA GLY A 284 13.04 11.36 7.20
C GLY A 284 11.96 11.10 8.24
N TYR A 285 10.75 11.59 7.98
CA TYR A 285 9.58 11.31 8.81
C TYR A 285 8.79 10.14 8.21
N TYR A 286 8.87 8.98 8.86
CA TYR A 286 8.24 7.73 8.43
C TYR A 286 7.12 7.31 9.40
N PRO A 287 6.08 6.63 8.89
CA PRO A 287 4.93 6.23 9.69
C PRO A 287 5.22 5.08 10.66
N SER A 288 4.42 5.00 11.70
CA SER A 288 4.25 3.79 12.51
C SER A 288 2.81 3.30 12.50
N ALA A 289 1.94 3.96 11.75
CA ALA A 289 0.58 3.53 11.50
C ALA A 289 0.07 4.11 10.17
N TYR A 290 -0.98 3.48 9.62
CA TYR A 290 -1.79 4.09 8.58
C TYR A 290 -3.23 4.23 9.05
N ARG A 291 -3.96 5.19 8.46
CA ARG A 291 -5.29 5.62 8.92
C ARG A 291 -6.25 5.70 7.75
N ILE A 292 -7.47 5.24 7.96
CA ILE A 292 -8.57 5.34 7.01
C ILE A 292 -9.76 5.96 7.74
N THR A 293 -10.19 7.15 7.31
CA THR A 293 -11.24 7.90 7.98
C THR A 293 -12.20 8.57 7.01
N TRP A 294 -13.39 8.89 7.51
CA TRP A 294 -14.35 9.76 6.87
C TRP A 294 -14.42 11.11 7.59
N ASP A 295 -14.18 12.19 6.86
CA ASP A 295 -14.36 13.56 7.33
C ASP A 295 -15.74 14.08 6.90
N GLU A 296 -16.64 14.18 7.86
CA GLU A 296 -18.02 14.61 7.61
C GLU A 296 -18.11 16.09 7.19
N ALA A 297 -17.22 16.93 7.70
CA ALA A 297 -17.25 18.36 7.39
C ALA A 297 -16.73 18.65 5.97
N ALA A 298 -15.65 17.98 5.58
CA ALA A 298 -15.06 18.13 4.25
C ALA A 298 -15.74 17.25 3.18
N LYS A 299 -16.56 16.25 3.58
CA LYS A 299 -17.12 15.23 2.70
C LYS A 299 -16.03 14.47 1.93
N GLU A 300 -15.01 14.05 2.66
CA GLU A 300 -13.84 13.36 2.13
C GLU A 300 -13.55 12.06 2.88
N TYR A 301 -13.15 11.03 2.13
CA TYR A 301 -12.42 9.89 2.67
C TYR A 301 -10.94 10.26 2.71
N ARG A 302 -10.26 9.94 3.81
CA ARG A 302 -8.82 10.19 3.94
C ARG A 302 -8.09 8.91 4.24
N ILE A 303 -7.06 8.64 3.45
CA ILE A 303 -6.13 7.53 3.61
C ILE A 303 -4.77 8.15 3.88
N ALA A 304 -4.18 7.84 5.03
CA ALA A 304 -2.99 8.52 5.51
C ALA A 304 -1.96 7.58 6.12
N LEU A 305 -0.71 7.94 5.96
CA LEU A 305 0.42 7.50 6.76
C LEU A 305 0.50 8.45 7.96
N THR A 306 0.40 7.92 9.16
CA THR A 306 0.26 8.72 10.38
C THR A 306 1.24 8.30 11.47
N GLN A 307 1.25 9.02 12.60
CA GLN A 307 2.25 8.85 13.66
C GLN A 307 3.67 8.98 13.10
N LEU A 308 3.87 9.97 12.22
CA LEU A 308 5.15 10.21 11.60
C LEU A 308 6.20 10.59 12.66
N ALA A 309 7.33 9.90 12.61
CA ALA A 309 8.48 10.19 13.47
C ALA A 309 9.77 10.24 12.62
N ARG A 310 10.71 11.06 13.04
CA ARG A 310 12.01 11.13 12.37
C ARG A 310 12.80 9.86 12.64
N ARG A 311 13.24 9.23 11.56
CA ARG A 311 13.97 7.96 11.59
C ARG A 311 15.20 8.02 10.70
#